data_ff23dab9f02fd8d708ae948591d800af
#
_entry.id   ff23dab9f02fd8d708ae948591d800af
#
_cell.length_a   1.000
_cell.length_b   1.000
_cell.length_c   1.000
_cell.angle_alpha   90.00
_cell.angle_beta   90.00
_cell.angle_gamma   90.00
#
_symmetry.space_group_name_H-M   'P 1'
#
loop_
_entity.id
_entity.type
_entity.pdbx_description
1 polymer ?
#
loop_
_entity_poly.entity_id
_entity_poly.type
_entity_poly.pdbx_seq_one_letter_code
_entity_poly.pdbx_strand_id
1 'polypeptide(L)'
;MKKIIAMTGFVLALIALTGCGEETKSVDWWVSHPKETTEKYVECQKTGSDSDNCKNVKKAALIISDSYQPMKDVLKKESQEIKRKLGLIK
;
A
#
# COMPACT_ATOMS: atom_id res chain seq x y z
N MET A 1 13.04 -6.80 38.90
CA MET A 1 13.22 -7.96 38.03
C MET A 1 11.94 -8.51 37.51
N LYS A 2 11.00 -8.79 38.38
CA LYS A 2 9.70 -9.33 37.91
C LYS A 2 9.00 -8.39 36.96
N LYS A 3 9.08 -7.08 37.21
CA LYS A 3 8.46 -6.09 36.36
C LYS A 3 9.07 -6.08 34.96
N ILE A 4 10.37 -6.28 34.90
CA ILE A 4 11.06 -6.31 33.60
C ILE A 4 10.60 -7.50 32.78
N ILE A 5 10.43 -8.64 33.42
CA ILE A 5 9.98 -9.84 32.76
C ILE A 5 8.57 -9.66 32.19
N ALA A 6 7.70 -9.03 32.98
CA ALA A 6 6.34 -8.78 32.54
C ALA A 6 6.30 -7.85 31.33
N MET A 7 7.14 -6.82 31.36
CA MET A 7 7.21 -5.88 30.25
C MET A 7 7.70 -6.56 28.97
N THR A 8 8.69 -7.42 29.12
CA THR A 8 9.22 -8.14 27.98
C THR A 8 8.14 -9.01 27.33
N GLY A 9 7.35 -9.69 28.13
CA GLY A 9 6.27 -10.51 27.62
C GLY A 9 5.25 -9.68 26.86
N PHE A 10 4.92 -8.54 27.38
CA PHE A 10 3.96 -7.65 26.74
C PHE A 10 4.46 -7.16 25.37
N VAL A 11 5.71 -6.78 25.31
CA VAL A 11 6.31 -6.32 24.05
C VAL A 11 6.30 -7.42 23.00
N LEU A 12 6.61 -8.64 23.40
CA LEU A 12 6.58 -9.76 22.49
C LEU A 12 5.18 -10.00 21.93
N ALA A 13 4.17 -9.83 22.79
CA ALA A 13 2.80 -9.99 22.35
C ALA A 13 2.42 -8.97 21.27
N LEU A 14 2.83 -7.73 21.46
CA LEU A 14 2.58 -6.68 20.49
C LEU A 14 3.27 -6.96 19.18
N ILE A 15 4.50 -7.42 19.22
CA ILE A 15 5.23 -7.75 18.01
C ILE A 15 4.55 -8.88 17.26
N ALA A 16 4.07 -9.87 17.98
CA ALA A 16 3.37 -10.99 17.37
C ALA A 16 2.11 -10.52 16.64
N LEU A 17 1.35 -9.63 17.25
CA LEU A 17 0.16 -9.09 16.62
C LEU A 17 0.50 -8.30 15.37
N THR A 18 1.56 -7.50 15.43
CA THR A 18 2.02 -6.73 14.27
C THR A 18 2.53 -7.66 13.19
N GLY A 19 3.23 -8.71 13.60
CA GLY A 19 3.81 -9.68 12.67
C GLY A 19 2.77 -10.51 11.92
N CYS A 20 1.56 -10.59 12.43
CA CYS A 20 0.49 -11.31 11.75
C CYS A 20 0.03 -10.61 10.48
N GLY A 21 0.52 -9.39 10.26
CA GLY A 21 0.21 -8.65 9.07
C GLY A 21 -1.03 -7.79 9.23
N GLU A 22 -1.33 -7.06 8.21
CA GLU A 22 -2.47 -6.19 8.19
C GLU A 22 -3.71 -6.93 7.71
N GLU A 23 -4.86 -6.41 8.07
CA GLU A 23 -6.12 -6.95 7.61
C GLU A 23 -6.25 -6.74 6.11
N THR A 24 -6.64 -7.79 5.39
CA THR A 24 -6.84 -7.68 3.95
C THR A 24 -8.19 -7.04 3.69
N LYS A 25 -8.18 -5.96 2.92
CA LYS A 25 -9.39 -5.24 2.56
C LYS A 25 -9.76 -5.51 1.11
N SER A 26 -11.06 -5.54 0.84
CA SER A 26 -11.55 -5.83 -0.50
C SER A 26 -11.27 -4.69 -1.47
N VAL A 27 -11.36 -4.98 -2.76
CA VAL A 27 -11.26 -3.95 -3.80
C VAL A 27 -12.30 -2.86 -3.55
N ASP A 28 -13.54 -3.25 -3.21
CA ASP A 28 -14.61 -2.29 -2.94
C ASP A 28 -14.25 -1.36 -1.79
N TRP A 29 -13.62 -1.90 -0.75
CA TRP A 29 -13.20 -1.06 0.37
C TRP A 29 -12.21 0.01 -0.11
N TRP A 30 -11.24 -0.42 -0.91
CA TRP A 30 -10.22 0.51 -1.42
C TRP A 30 -10.83 1.55 -2.36
N VAL A 31 -11.79 1.16 -3.18
CA VAL A 31 -12.49 2.10 -4.06
C VAL A 31 -13.22 3.17 -3.24
N SER A 32 -13.78 2.77 -2.09
CA SER A 32 -14.47 3.70 -1.20
C SER A 32 -13.53 4.59 -0.40
N HIS A 33 -12.25 4.28 -0.39
CA HIS A 33 -11.25 5.03 0.36
C HIS A 33 -10.11 5.47 -0.57
N PRO A 34 -10.41 6.38 -1.51
CA PRO A 34 -9.44 6.72 -2.55
C PRO A 34 -8.14 7.34 -2.03
N LYS A 35 -8.19 8.10 -0.94
CA LYS A 35 -6.98 8.67 -0.38
C LYS A 35 -6.05 7.58 0.14
N GLU A 36 -6.59 6.67 0.93
CA GLU A 36 -5.80 5.55 1.47
C GLU A 36 -5.31 4.65 0.35
N THR A 37 -6.13 4.46 -0.68
CA THR A 37 -5.75 3.65 -1.83
C THR A 37 -4.55 4.26 -2.56
N THR A 38 -4.56 5.57 -2.74
CA THR A 38 -3.45 6.26 -3.40
C THR A 38 -2.17 6.12 -2.60
N GLU A 39 -2.24 6.33 -1.30
CA GLU A 39 -1.08 6.19 -0.43
C GLU A 39 -0.55 4.77 -0.41
N LYS A 40 -1.44 3.80 -0.30
CA LYS A 40 -1.05 2.40 -0.27
C LYS A 40 -0.46 1.96 -1.62
N TYR A 41 -1.02 2.46 -2.70
CA TYR A 41 -0.49 2.16 -4.04
C TYR A 41 0.97 2.59 -4.15
N VAL A 42 1.27 3.81 -3.74
CA VAL A 42 2.64 4.32 -3.78
C VAL A 42 3.56 3.47 -2.90
N GLU A 43 3.10 3.12 -1.70
CA GLU A 43 3.87 2.27 -0.82
C GLU A 43 4.15 0.91 -1.45
N CYS A 44 3.12 0.29 -2.04
CA CYS A 44 3.27 -1.01 -2.68
C CYS A 44 4.26 -0.95 -3.85
N GLN A 45 4.28 0.14 -4.60
CA GLN A 45 5.22 0.30 -5.69
C GLN A 45 6.65 0.46 -5.19
N LYS A 46 6.83 1.18 -4.08
CA LYS A 46 8.17 1.36 -3.51
C LYS A 46 8.75 0.07 -2.96
N THR A 47 7.93 -0.71 -2.31
CA THR A 47 8.39 -1.94 -1.65
C THR A 47 8.40 -3.14 -2.58
N GLY A 48 7.68 -3.07 -3.68
CA GLY A 48 7.53 -4.21 -4.58
C GLY A 48 6.68 -5.32 -4.00
N SER A 49 5.93 -5.03 -2.94
CA SER A 49 5.08 -6.03 -2.29
C SER A 49 3.97 -6.50 -3.21
N ASP A 50 3.67 -7.78 -3.16
CA ASP A 50 2.54 -8.38 -3.87
C ASP A 50 1.53 -9.00 -2.91
N SER A 51 1.42 -8.44 -1.71
CA SER A 51 0.43 -8.86 -0.74
C SER A 51 -0.98 -8.76 -1.33
N ASP A 52 -1.93 -9.42 -0.70
CA ASP A 52 -3.32 -9.36 -1.16
C ASP A 52 -3.84 -7.92 -1.15
N ASN A 53 -3.47 -7.13 -0.14
CA ASN A 53 -3.85 -5.72 -0.12
C ASN A 53 -3.24 -4.96 -1.30
N CYS A 54 -1.97 -5.20 -1.62
CA CYS A 54 -1.35 -4.53 -2.75
C CYS A 54 -2.01 -4.92 -4.07
N LYS A 55 -2.39 -6.18 -4.23
CA LYS A 55 -3.10 -6.62 -5.42
C LYS A 55 -4.47 -5.95 -5.53
N ASN A 56 -5.19 -5.88 -4.42
CA ASN A 56 -6.51 -5.25 -4.40
C ASN A 56 -6.41 -3.74 -4.63
N VAL A 57 -5.39 -3.11 -4.06
CA VAL A 57 -5.14 -1.70 -4.27
C VAL A 57 -4.87 -1.37 -5.73
N LYS A 58 -4.10 -2.22 -6.43
CA LYS A 58 -3.84 -1.99 -7.85
C LYS A 58 -5.12 -1.99 -8.67
N LYS A 59 -6.02 -2.91 -8.37
CA LYS A 59 -7.31 -2.96 -9.06
C LYS A 59 -8.15 -1.73 -8.74
N ALA A 60 -8.21 -1.36 -7.47
CA ALA A 60 -8.96 -0.18 -7.04
C ALA A 60 -8.38 1.10 -7.63
N ALA A 61 -7.06 1.19 -7.72
CA ALA A 61 -6.40 2.36 -8.27
C ALA A 61 -6.83 2.63 -9.70
N LEU A 62 -6.94 1.59 -10.51
CA LEU A 62 -7.40 1.75 -11.88
C LEU A 62 -8.85 2.23 -11.93
N ILE A 63 -9.67 1.76 -11.01
CA ILE A 63 -11.07 2.15 -10.96
C ILE A 63 -11.21 3.61 -10.56
N ILE A 64 -10.52 4.04 -9.50
CA ILE A 64 -10.68 5.40 -8.98
C ILE A 64 -9.95 6.44 -9.82
N SER A 65 -8.99 6.04 -10.66
CA SER A 65 -8.20 6.99 -11.43
C SER A 65 -9.05 7.84 -12.38
N ASP A 66 -10.20 7.34 -12.79
CA ASP A 66 -11.08 8.11 -13.67
C ASP A 66 -11.70 9.32 -12.96
N SER A 67 -11.95 9.21 -11.67
CA SER A 67 -12.67 10.25 -10.94
C SER A 67 -11.89 10.86 -9.79
N TYR A 68 -10.73 10.33 -9.49
CA TYR A 68 -9.91 10.83 -8.38
C TYR A 68 -8.57 11.32 -8.91
N GLN A 69 -8.42 12.62 -9.01
CA GLN A 69 -7.26 13.24 -9.64
C GLN A 69 -5.92 12.83 -9.02
N PRO A 70 -5.77 12.77 -7.69
CA PRO A 70 -4.47 12.37 -7.12
C PRO A 70 -4.00 10.99 -7.62
N MET A 71 -4.91 10.04 -7.78
CA MET A 71 -4.54 8.73 -8.29
C MET A 71 -4.17 8.80 -9.77
N LYS A 72 -4.91 9.57 -10.53
CA LYS A 72 -4.60 9.79 -11.94
C LYS A 72 -3.21 10.36 -12.11
N ASP A 73 -2.85 11.32 -11.29
CA ASP A 73 -1.52 11.94 -11.34
C ASP A 73 -0.41 10.94 -11.01
N VAL A 74 -0.63 10.08 -10.03
CA VAL A 74 0.33 9.05 -9.65
C VAL A 74 0.58 8.10 -10.82
N LEU A 75 -0.49 7.62 -11.44
CA LEU A 75 -0.38 6.69 -12.56
C LEU A 75 0.31 7.33 -13.76
N LYS A 76 0.01 8.59 -14.03
CA LYS A 76 0.62 9.32 -15.13
C LYS A 76 2.12 9.47 -14.90
N LYS A 77 2.51 9.85 -13.69
CA LYS A 77 3.91 10.02 -13.35
C LYS A 77 4.67 8.71 -13.47
N GLU A 78 4.08 7.63 -12.98
CA GLU A 78 4.67 6.30 -13.06
C GLU A 78 4.89 5.89 -14.51
N SER A 79 3.89 6.10 -15.35
CA SER A 79 3.98 5.80 -16.78
C SER A 79 5.12 6.57 -17.44
N GLN A 80 5.27 7.85 -17.11
CA GLN A 80 6.33 8.68 -17.66
C GLN A 80 7.70 8.19 -17.22
N GLU A 81 7.84 7.77 -15.97
CA GLU A 81 9.11 7.26 -15.49
C GLU A 81 9.50 5.97 -16.20
N ILE A 82 8.53 5.08 -16.41
CA ILE A 82 8.78 3.83 -17.14
C ILE A 82 9.24 4.14 -18.55
N LYS A 83 8.56 5.05 -19.24
CA LYS A 83 8.94 5.45 -20.59
C LYS A 83 10.34 6.03 -20.65
N ARG A 84 10.69 6.83 -19.66
CA ARG A 84 12.02 7.41 -19.59
C ARG A 84 13.09 6.34 -19.41
N LYS A 85 12.85 5.38 -18.53
CA LYS A 85 13.79 4.29 -18.30
C LYS A 85 13.98 3.41 -19.52
N LEU A 86 12.93 3.28 -20.32
CA LEU A 86 13.00 2.51 -21.56
C LEU A 86 13.54 3.31 -22.74
N GLY A 87 13.83 4.60 -22.53
CA GLY A 87 14.37 5.44 -23.58
C GLY A 87 13.33 5.92 -24.59
N LEU A 88 12.04 5.80 -24.28
CA LEU A 88 10.98 6.19 -25.17
C LEU A 88 10.70 7.70 -25.15
N ILE A 89 11.04 8.34 -24.05
CA ILE A 89 10.94 9.79 -23.91
C ILE A 89 12.15 10.32 -23.15
N LYS A 90 12.41 11.61 -23.24
CA LYS A 90 13.55 12.22 -22.55
C LYS A 90 13.16 12.85 -21.22
#